data_30548e6126db2eed38ea09ce0b6ff585
#
_entry.id   30548e6126db2eed38ea09ce0b6ff585
#
_cell.length_a   1.000
_cell.length_b   1.000
_cell.length_c   1.000
_cell.angle_alpha   90.00
_cell.angle_beta   90.00
_cell.angle_gamma   90.00
#
_symmetry.space_group_name_H-M   'P 1'
#
loop_
_entity.id
_entity.type
_entity.pdbx_description
1 polymer ?
#
loop_
_entity_poly.entity_id
_entity_poly.type
_entity_poly.pdbx_seq_one_letter_code
_entity_poly.pdbx_strand_id
1 'polypeptide(L)'
;MANLQVRDTVFCRFIGTESNLLEVFNAIRKTGYTDASKVMITTLAGSFYSNIKNDISFMLDALIMMLIEHQTTLNPNMPVRLLGYVDELFKRYIEPEKRKIYSTELIKLPAPEFYVFYDGEDTSFEHKELRLSDAFKTPSDKLELVVHVYNLATGKNEDLKKICKPLREYSIFSNHYKLLRKQGLTVDEAVRDTIRYCIDNDVMKNYLLHNESEVIDMFGFEWNEKEEREALLEAGEARGIAIGETRGRLNSIRDLLSDGLVTLDALKASGRYSPEELAAIAKS
;
A
#
# COMPACT_ATOMS: atom_id res chain seq x y z
N MET A 1 1.87 24.12 10.93
CA MET A 1 1.29 22.77 11.02
C MET A 1 0.92 22.39 9.60
N ALA A 2 1.77 21.62 8.94
CA ALA A 2 1.53 21.17 7.57
C ALA A 2 0.34 20.20 7.61
N ASN A 3 -0.69 20.51 6.84
CA ASN A 3 -1.78 19.61 6.53
C ASN A 3 -1.20 18.32 5.94
N LEU A 4 -1.24 17.24 6.68
CA LEU A 4 -1.10 15.87 6.18
C LEU A 4 -2.36 15.54 5.37
N GLN A 5 -2.50 16.25 4.25
CA GLN A 5 -3.50 15.92 3.27
C GLN A 5 -3.10 14.61 2.60
N VAL A 6 -4.10 13.77 2.33
CA VAL A 6 -4.14 12.62 1.42
C VAL A 6 -2.79 12.42 0.75
N ARG A 7 -2.20 11.22 0.79
CA ARG A 7 -1.01 10.91 0.00
C ARG A 7 -1.33 11.18 -1.46
N ASP A 8 -1.05 12.42 -1.89
CA ASP A 8 -1.15 12.85 -3.28
C ASP A 8 0.03 12.23 -4.02
N THR A 9 -0.09 10.94 -4.35
CA THR A 9 0.88 10.27 -5.20
C THR A 9 0.61 10.66 -6.66
N VAL A 10 1.63 10.59 -7.50
CA VAL A 10 1.47 10.80 -8.95
C VAL A 10 0.42 9.83 -9.52
N PHE A 11 0.36 8.59 -9.00
CA PHE A 11 -0.68 7.62 -9.35
C PHE A 11 -2.07 8.17 -9.07
N CYS A 12 -2.34 8.60 -7.84
CA CYS A 12 -3.67 9.07 -7.44
C CYS A 12 -4.11 10.30 -8.23
N ARG A 13 -3.20 11.24 -8.49
CA ARG A 13 -3.52 12.43 -9.27
C ARG A 13 -3.72 12.14 -10.75
N PHE A 14 -2.88 11.31 -11.35
CA PHE A 14 -3.00 10.99 -12.76
C PHE A 14 -4.19 10.08 -13.04
N ILE A 15 -4.35 8.99 -12.28
CA ILE A 15 -5.47 8.04 -12.46
C ILE A 15 -6.79 8.63 -11.95
N GLY A 16 -6.77 9.46 -10.91
CA GLY A 16 -7.97 9.97 -10.22
C GLY A 16 -8.82 10.97 -10.99
N THR A 17 -8.56 11.23 -12.27
CA THR A 17 -9.45 12.02 -13.12
C THR A 17 -10.64 11.20 -13.60
N GLU A 18 -11.81 11.82 -13.77
CA GLU A 18 -13.04 11.13 -14.21
C GLU A 18 -12.83 10.35 -15.51
N SER A 19 -12.09 10.90 -16.47
CA SER A 19 -11.79 10.25 -17.75
C SER A 19 -10.92 8.99 -17.55
N ASN A 20 -9.83 9.10 -16.78
CA ASN A 20 -8.92 7.98 -16.54
C ASN A 20 -9.58 6.90 -15.69
N LEU A 21 -10.40 7.28 -14.69
CA LEU A 21 -11.17 6.34 -13.89
C LEU A 21 -12.18 5.57 -14.73
N LEU A 22 -12.83 6.22 -15.70
CA LEU A 22 -13.73 5.55 -16.64
C LEU A 22 -12.98 4.54 -17.53
N GLU A 23 -11.79 4.89 -18.01
CA GLU A 23 -10.95 3.95 -18.78
C GLU A 23 -10.51 2.74 -17.93
N VAL A 24 -10.09 2.97 -16.68
CA VAL A 24 -9.75 1.90 -15.74
C VAL A 24 -10.95 1.00 -15.47
N PHE A 25 -12.12 1.58 -15.20
CA PHE A 25 -13.37 0.85 -15.01
C PHE A 25 -13.69 -0.03 -16.23
N ASN A 26 -13.68 0.56 -17.44
CA ASN A 26 -13.96 -0.16 -18.67
C ASN A 26 -13.00 -1.32 -18.90
N ALA A 27 -11.71 -1.11 -18.66
CA ALA A 27 -10.69 -2.13 -18.87
C ALA A 27 -10.86 -3.32 -17.90
N ILE A 28 -11.12 -3.06 -16.62
CA ILE A 28 -11.31 -4.10 -15.61
C ILE A 28 -12.61 -4.86 -15.84
N ARG A 29 -13.70 -4.14 -16.07
CA ARG A 29 -15.05 -4.70 -16.22
C ARG A 29 -15.37 -5.18 -17.64
N LYS A 30 -14.47 -4.92 -18.61
CA LYS A 30 -14.68 -5.20 -20.04
C LYS A 30 -15.96 -4.58 -20.57
N THR A 31 -16.18 -3.30 -20.19
CA THR A 31 -17.34 -2.49 -20.59
C THR A 31 -16.91 -1.39 -21.57
N GLY A 32 -17.85 -0.61 -22.07
CA GLY A 32 -17.59 0.44 -23.06
C GLY A 32 -18.32 1.74 -22.74
N TYR A 33 -18.34 2.16 -21.48
CA TYR A 33 -18.91 3.47 -21.12
C TYR A 33 -18.08 4.60 -21.73
N THR A 34 -18.75 5.63 -22.26
CA THR A 34 -18.08 6.76 -22.95
C THR A 34 -18.31 8.08 -22.23
N ASP A 35 -19.24 8.14 -21.29
CA ASP A 35 -19.62 9.36 -20.60
C ASP A 35 -18.95 9.44 -19.22
N ALA A 36 -17.83 10.20 -19.15
CA ALA A 36 -17.08 10.38 -17.92
C ALA A 36 -17.85 11.19 -16.85
N SER A 37 -18.88 11.96 -17.21
CA SER A 37 -19.68 12.71 -16.24
C SER A 37 -20.50 11.79 -15.29
N LYS A 38 -20.62 10.52 -15.62
CA LYS A 38 -21.24 9.49 -14.77
C LYS A 38 -20.33 8.97 -13.66
N VAL A 39 -19.04 9.31 -13.69
CA VAL A 39 -18.08 8.99 -12.65
C VAL A 39 -18.23 10.00 -11.51
N MET A 40 -18.60 9.51 -10.33
CA MET A 40 -18.68 10.32 -9.11
C MET A 40 -17.52 9.94 -8.18
N ILE A 41 -16.56 10.83 -8.01
CA ILE A 41 -15.42 10.62 -7.10
C ILE A 41 -15.92 10.70 -5.65
N THR A 42 -15.59 9.67 -4.86
CA THR A 42 -16.04 9.52 -3.47
C THR A 42 -14.88 9.36 -2.48
N THR A 43 -13.66 9.62 -2.92
CA THR A 43 -12.42 9.44 -2.14
C THR A 43 -12.52 10.02 -0.73
N LEU A 44 -12.08 9.23 0.25
CA LEU A 44 -12.09 9.61 1.68
C LEU A 44 -10.86 10.46 1.99
N ALA A 45 -11.04 11.76 2.14
CA ALA A 45 -9.95 12.70 2.46
C ALA A 45 -9.52 12.68 3.94
N GLY A 46 -10.18 11.87 4.77
CA GLY A 46 -10.10 11.95 6.23
C GLY A 46 -10.94 13.14 6.74
N SER A 47 -11.54 12.99 7.91
CA SER A 47 -12.26 14.06 8.58
C SER A 47 -11.71 14.25 10.00
N PHE A 48 -12.11 15.33 10.66
CA PHE A 48 -11.73 15.63 12.04
C PHE A 48 -12.12 14.49 13.01
N TYR A 49 -13.11 13.67 12.64
CA TYR A 49 -13.65 12.56 13.43
C TYR A 49 -13.24 11.17 12.92
N SER A 50 -12.61 11.08 11.74
CA SER A 50 -12.16 9.83 11.15
C SER A 50 -10.84 10.03 10.41
N ASN A 51 -9.79 9.36 10.87
CA ASN A 51 -8.49 9.31 10.19
C ASN A 51 -8.48 8.32 9.02
N ILE A 52 -9.67 7.86 8.59
CA ILE A 52 -9.81 6.92 7.49
C ILE A 52 -9.61 7.66 6.18
N LYS A 53 -8.61 7.24 5.43
CA LYS A 53 -8.25 7.76 4.11
C LYS A 53 -8.03 6.58 3.18
N ASN A 54 -8.52 6.70 1.95
CA ASN A 54 -8.21 5.77 0.87
C ASN A 54 -7.60 6.52 -0.31
N ASP A 55 -6.89 5.82 -1.18
CA ASP A 55 -6.23 6.46 -2.31
C ASP A 55 -7.25 6.99 -3.31
N ILE A 56 -8.06 6.13 -3.89
CA ILE A 56 -9.11 6.51 -4.84
C ILE A 56 -10.37 5.69 -4.56
N SER A 57 -11.53 6.36 -4.55
CA SER A 57 -12.82 5.69 -4.68
C SER A 57 -13.78 6.51 -5.53
N PHE A 58 -14.60 5.83 -6.29
CA PHE A 58 -15.60 6.45 -7.15
C PHE A 58 -16.82 5.54 -7.37
N MET A 59 -17.92 6.13 -7.79
CA MET A 59 -19.11 5.40 -8.22
C MET A 59 -19.36 5.64 -9.70
N LEU A 60 -19.86 4.63 -10.40
CA LEU A 60 -20.37 4.76 -11.75
C LEU A 60 -21.88 4.51 -11.74
N ASP A 61 -22.65 5.49 -12.25
CA ASP A 61 -24.13 5.46 -12.30
C ASP A 61 -24.80 5.10 -10.96
N ALA A 62 -24.14 5.31 -9.82
CA ALA A 62 -24.58 4.87 -8.49
C ALA A 62 -24.87 3.35 -8.37
N LEU A 63 -24.39 2.54 -9.32
CA LEU A 63 -24.59 1.09 -9.36
C LEU A 63 -23.40 0.31 -8.81
N ILE A 64 -22.18 0.80 -9.10
CA ILE A 64 -20.93 0.16 -8.71
C ILE A 64 -20.05 1.21 -8.00
N MET A 65 -19.48 0.81 -6.90
CA MET A 65 -18.50 1.59 -6.13
C MET A 65 -17.14 0.90 -6.24
N MET A 66 -16.18 1.53 -6.88
CA MET A 66 -14.84 1.00 -7.04
C MET A 66 -13.87 1.68 -6.08
N LEU A 67 -13.14 0.87 -5.31
CA LEU A 67 -12.07 1.32 -4.42
C LEU A 67 -10.74 0.84 -4.99
N ILE A 68 -9.81 1.78 -5.21
CA ILE A 68 -8.50 1.54 -5.78
C ILE A 68 -7.45 2.01 -4.79
N GLU A 69 -6.48 1.16 -4.50
CA GLU A 69 -5.28 1.48 -3.72
C GLU A 69 -4.03 1.27 -4.58
N HIS A 70 -3.04 2.14 -4.43
CA HIS A 70 -1.73 2.01 -5.03
C HIS A 70 -0.71 1.60 -3.98
N GLN A 71 0.06 0.53 -4.25
CA GLN A 71 1.00 0.00 -3.27
C GLN A 71 2.35 -0.35 -3.90
N THR A 72 3.44 0.10 -3.29
CA THR A 72 4.81 -0.33 -3.60
C THR A 72 5.25 -1.52 -2.76
N THR A 73 4.58 -1.77 -1.63
CA THR A 73 4.78 -2.96 -0.78
C THR A 73 3.43 -3.62 -0.56
N LEU A 74 3.32 -4.91 -0.87
CA LEU A 74 2.06 -5.63 -0.73
C LEU A 74 1.69 -5.80 0.75
N ASN A 75 0.54 -5.25 1.13
CA ASN A 75 0.02 -5.39 2.49
C ASN A 75 -1.08 -6.48 2.53
N PRO A 76 -0.86 -7.61 3.23
CA PRO A 76 -1.85 -8.69 3.32
C PRO A 76 -3.13 -8.27 4.07
N ASN A 77 -3.09 -7.18 4.85
CA ASN A 77 -4.25 -6.67 5.58
C ASN A 77 -5.15 -5.73 4.76
N MET A 78 -4.95 -5.64 3.45
CA MET A 78 -5.80 -4.79 2.59
C MET A 78 -7.28 -5.12 2.68
N PRO A 79 -7.73 -6.39 2.74
CA PRO A 79 -9.15 -6.66 2.92
C PRO A 79 -9.74 -6.07 4.20
N VAL A 80 -8.99 -6.10 5.31
CA VAL A 80 -9.40 -5.50 6.59
C VAL A 80 -9.49 -3.97 6.50
N ARG A 81 -8.52 -3.33 5.82
CA ARG A 81 -8.53 -1.87 5.60
C ARG A 81 -9.71 -1.45 4.72
N LEU A 82 -9.92 -2.15 3.61
CA LEU A 82 -10.99 -1.85 2.65
C LEU A 82 -12.38 -2.09 3.22
N LEU A 83 -12.55 -3.04 4.15
CA LEU A 83 -13.79 -3.20 4.90
C LEU A 83 -14.15 -1.92 5.67
N GLY A 84 -13.17 -1.28 6.32
CA GLY A 84 -13.38 0.00 7.01
C GLY A 84 -13.69 1.15 6.04
N TYR A 85 -13.07 1.16 4.85
CA TYR A 85 -13.31 2.20 3.85
C TYR A 85 -14.72 2.08 3.24
N VAL A 86 -15.15 0.87 2.88
CA VAL A 86 -16.48 0.69 2.31
C VAL A 86 -17.60 0.97 3.32
N ASP A 87 -17.40 0.66 4.60
CA ASP A 87 -18.34 1.03 5.67
C ASP A 87 -18.54 2.55 5.73
N GLU A 88 -17.45 3.31 5.71
CA GLU A 88 -17.52 4.77 5.74
C GLU A 88 -18.16 5.35 4.47
N LEU A 89 -17.87 4.78 3.30
CA LEU A 89 -18.48 5.18 2.03
C LEU A 89 -19.98 4.88 1.99
N PHE A 90 -20.41 3.72 2.51
CA PHE A 90 -21.82 3.40 2.62
C PHE A 90 -22.55 4.32 3.59
N LYS A 91 -21.96 4.66 4.72
CA LYS A 91 -22.51 5.66 5.65
C LYS A 91 -22.77 6.99 4.96
N ARG A 92 -21.78 7.49 4.18
CA ARG A 92 -21.97 8.73 3.40
C ARG A 92 -23.02 8.59 2.32
N TYR A 93 -23.08 7.46 1.64
CA TYR A 93 -24.05 7.19 0.59
C TYR A 93 -25.50 7.21 1.13
N ILE A 94 -25.72 6.63 2.31
CA ILE A 94 -27.06 6.54 2.90
C ILE A 94 -27.43 7.76 3.77
N GLU A 95 -26.48 8.67 4.07
CA GLU A 95 -26.74 9.82 4.97
C GLU A 95 -27.98 10.64 4.59
N PRO A 96 -28.28 10.93 3.31
CA PRO A 96 -29.51 11.62 2.92
C PRO A 96 -30.78 10.85 3.28
N GLU A 97 -30.70 9.54 3.39
CA GLU A 97 -31.81 8.63 3.65
C GLU A 97 -31.68 7.85 4.96
N LYS A 98 -30.86 8.34 5.89
CA LYS A 98 -30.49 7.67 7.14
C LYS A 98 -31.69 7.12 7.95
N ARG A 99 -32.83 7.79 7.91
CA ARG A 99 -34.04 7.32 8.59
C ARG A 99 -34.60 6.03 7.98
N LYS A 100 -34.33 5.74 6.73
CA LYS A 100 -34.80 4.53 6.04
C LYS A 100 -34.14 3.25 6.55
N ILE A 101 -32.95 3.34 7.19
CA ILE A 101 -32.30 2.17 7.81
C ILE A 101 -33.24 1.47 8.82
N TYR A 102 -34.09 2.23 9.47
CA TYR A 102 -35.04 1.73 10.47
C TYR A 102 -36.43 1.48 9.89
N SER A 103 -36.62 1.64 8.58
CA SER A 103 -37.88 1.37 7.90
C SER A 103 -37.96 -0.09 7.45
N THR A 104 -39.12 -0.47 6.93
CA THR A 104 -39.35 -1.78 6.32
C THR A 104 -38.91 -1.84 4.84
N GLU A 105 -38.42 -0.73 4.29
CA GLU A 105 -37.96 -0.67 2.90
C GLU A 105 -36.47 -1.04 2.83
N LEU A 106 -36.13 -1.91 1.88
CA LEU A 106 -34.77 -2.30 1.63
C LEU A 106 -33.98 -1.17 0.94
N ILE A 107 -32.95 -0.65 1.59
CA ILE A 107 -32.00 0.29 0.98
C ILE A 107 -31.16 -0.45 -0.05
N LYS A 108 -31.05 0.11 -1.26
CA LYS A 108 -30.18 -0.38 -2.31
C LYS A 108 -28.84 0.35 -2.23
N LEU A 109 -27.75 -0.40 -2.16
CA LEU A 109 -26.38 0.12 -2.12
C LEU A 109 -25.68 -0.16 -3.45
N PRO A 110 -24.74 0.69 -3.90
CA PRO A 110 -23.86 0.35 -5.01
C PRO A 110 -23.01 -0.88 -4.64
N ALA A 111 -22.80 -1.77 -5.60
CA ALA A 111 -21.96 -2.94 -5.37
C ALA A 111 -20.49 -2.52 -5.21
N PRO A 112 -19.80 -2.87 -4.11
CA PRO A 112 -18.41 -2.48 -3.92
C PRO A 112 -17.47 -3.45 -4.62
N GLU A 113 -16.40 -2.92 -5.21
CA GLU A 113 -15.31 -3.68 -5.82
C GLU A 113 -13.96 -3.11 -5.37
N PHE A 114 -12.98 -3.99 -5.16
CA PHE A 114 -11.74 -3.66 -4.48
C PHE A 114 -10.53 -4.04 -5.31
N TYR A 115 -9.67 -3.07 -5.59
CA TYR A 115 -8.50 -3.21 -6.45
C TYR A 115 -7.26 -2.63 -5.80
N VAL A 116 -6.14 -3.33 -5.97
CA VAL A 116 -4.81 -2.82 -5.65
C VAL A 116 -3.98 -2.85 -6.92
N PHE A 117 -3.42 -1.73 -7.31
CA PHE A 117 -2.37 -1.66 -8.31
C PHE A 117 -1.02 -1.68 -7.59
N TYR A 118 -0.36 -2.83 -7.69
CA TYR A 118 0.94 -3.04 -7.08
C TYR A 118 2.05 -2.59 -8.01
N ASP A 119 2.88 -1.71 -7.51
CA ASP A 119 4.00 -1.11 -8.24
C ASP A 119 5.33 -1.28 -7.48
N GLY A 120 5.50 -2.43 -6.81
CA GLY A 120 6.71 -2.78 -6.09
C GLY A 120 7.72 -3.57 -6.93
N GLU A 121 8.68 -4.19 -6.24
CA GLU A 121 9.76 -4.93 -6.89
C GLU A 121 9.48 -6.43 -7.05
N ASP A 122 8.49 -6.98 -6.33
CA ASP A 122 8.11 -8.39 -6.46
C ASP A 122 7.46 -8.65 -7.82
N THR A 123 8.18 -9.31 -8.70
CA THR A 123 7.70 -9.72 -10.03
C THR A 123 7.27 -11.19 -10.08
N SER A 124 7.14 -11.87 -8.95
CA SER A 124 6.78 -13.30 -8.88
C SER A 124 5.34 -13.58 -9.30
N PHE A 125 4.48 -12.58 -9.28
CA PHE A 125 3.07 -12.70 -9.65
C PHE A 125 2.65 -11.67 -10.71
N GLU A 126 1.58 -11.96 -11.40
CA GLU A 126 0.90 -11.05 -12.31
C GLU A 126 -0.40 -10.51 -11.70
N HIS A 127 -1.24 -11.42 -11.21
CA HIS A 127 -2.46 -11.11 -10.48
C HIS A 127 -2.58 -12.04 -9.27
N LYS A 128 -3.11 -11.54 -8.17
CA LYS A 128 -3.51 -12.36 -7.02
C LYS A 128 -4.75 -11.78 -6.32
N GLU A 129 -5.41 -12.61 -5.53
CA GLU A 129 -6.50 -12.19 -4.67
C GLU A 129 -6.06 -12.19 -3.21
N LEU A 130 -6.52 -11.19 -2.46
CA LEU A 130 -6.45 -11.19 -1.00
C LEU A 130 -7.88 -11.29 -0.48
N ARG A 131 -8.10 -12.15 0.47
CA ARG A 131 -9.44 -12.46 1.00
C ARG A 131 -9.56 -12.05 2.46
N LEU A 132 -10.71 -11.45 2.81
CA LEU A 132 -10.99 -11.09 4.20
C LEU A 132 -11.07 -12.33 5.10
N SER A 133 -11.58 -13.43 4.57
CA SER A 133 -11.68 -14.70 5.29
C SER A 133 -10.34 -15.25 5.76
N ASP A 134 -9.22 -14.89 5.09
CA ASP A 134 -7.86 -15.30 5.50
C ASP A 134 -7.43 -14.63 6.82
N ALA A 135 -8.06 -13.51 7.19
CA ALA A 135 -7.79 -12.82 8.46
C ALA A 135 -8.58 -13.38 9.65
N PHE A 136 -9.52 -14.30 9.45
CA PHE A 136 -10.34 -14.83 10.53
C PHE A 136 -9.59 -15.91 11.32
N LYS A 137 -9.64 -15.84 12.65
CA LYS A 137 -9.05 -16.87 13.54
C LYS A 137 -9.67 -18.24 13.35
N THR A 138 -10.92 -18.29 12.89
CA THR A 138 -11.67 -19.51 12.59
C THR A 138 -12.27 -19.37 11.19
N PRO A 139 -12.18 -20.39 10.31
CA PRO A 139 -12.73 -20.32 8.97
C PRO A 139 -14.22 -19.96 8.98
N SER A 140 -14.62 -19.01 8.15
CA SER A 140 -15.99 -18.53 7.99
C SER A 140 -16.23 -18.03 6.58
N ASP A 141 -17.40 -18.35 6.02
CA ASP A 141 -17.90 -17.89 4.75
C ASP A 141 -19.04 -16.83 4.90
N LYS A 142 -19.26 -16.34 6.12
CA LYS A 142 -20.41 -15.46 6.43
C LYS A 142 -20.14 -14.01 6.10
N LEU A 143 -18.90 -13.62 5.99
CA LEU A 143 -18.48 -12.30 5.54
C LEU A 143 -17.24 -12.44 4.67
N GLU A 144 -17.33 -12.02 3.42
CA GLU A 144 -16.21 -12.06 2.48
C GLU A 144 -16.06 -10.72 1.77
N LEU A 145 -14.79 -10.35 1.57
CA LEU A 145 -14.35 -9.25 0.75
C LEU A 145 -13.09 -9.70 0.00
N VAL A 146 -13.13 -9.62 -1.32
CA VAL A 146 -12.03 -10.04 -2.18
C VAL A 146 -11.38 -8.83 -2.81
N VAL A 147 -10.06 -8.71 -2.66
CA VAL A 147 -9.26 -7.64 -3.24
C VAL A 147 -8.44 -8.20 -4.40
N HIS A 148 -8.62 -7.64 -5.58
CA HIS A 148 -7.84 -8.00 -6.76
C HIS A 148 -6.57 -7.16 -6.83
N VAL A 149 -5.42 -7.82 -6.82
CA VAL A 149 -4.11 -7.17 -6.88
C VAL A 149 -3.52 -7.37 -8.28
N TYR A 150 -3.32 -6.28 -9.02
CA TYR A 150 -2.69 -6.27 -10.34
C TYR A 150 -1.27 -5.69 -10.27
N ASN A 151 -0.29 -6.46 -10.72
CA ASN A 151 1.10 -6.03 -10.75
C ASN A 151 1.38 -5.16 -11.98
N LEU A 152 1.90 -3.94 -11.78
CA LEU A 152 2.20 -2.98 -12.85
C LEU A 152 3.65 -3.05 -13.36
N ALA A 153 4.48 -3.96 -12.82
CA ALA A 153 5.86 -4.13 -13.29
C ALA A 153 5.93 -4.45 -14.79
N THR A 154 7.08 -4.21 -15.40
CA THR A 154 7.34 -4.54 -16.80
C THR A 154 7.07 -6.03 -17.07
N GLY A 155 6.35 -6.33 -18.15
CA GLY A 155 5.99 -7.70 -18.53
C GLY A 155 4.83 -8.31 -17.72
N LYS A 156 4.20 -7.55 -16.81
CA LYS A 156 3.03 -8.01 -16.03
C LYS A 156 1.76 -7.31 -16.49
N ASN A 157 0.63 -8.04 -16.50
CA ASN A 157 -0.69 -7.54 -16.90
C ASN A 157 -0.67 -6.78 -18.25
N GLU A 158 0.13 -7.24 -19.22
CA GLU A 158 0.28 -6.55 -20.50
C GLU A 158 -1.06 -6.44 -21.26
N ASP A 159 -1.95 -7.43 -21.12
CA ASP A 159 -3.25 -7.37 -21.78
C ASP A 159 -4.15 -6.29 -21.16
N LEU A 160 -4.11 -6.12 -19.84
CA LEU A 160 -4.81 -5.02 -19.17
C LEU A 160 -4.22 -3.66 -19.60
N LYS A 161 -2.89 -3.55 -19.63
CA LYS A 161 -2.20 -2.32 -20.05
C LYS A 161 -2.42 -1.97 -21.51
N LYS A 162 -2.61 -2.96 -22.41
CA LYS A 162 -2.97 -2.70 -23.81
C LYS A 162 -4.33 -2.00 -23.97
N ILE A 163 -5.31 -2.38 -23.15
CA ILE A 163 -6.67 -1.85 -23.24
C ILE A 163 -6.94 -0.68 -22.30
N CYS A 164 -6.06 -0.41 -21.34
CA CYS A 164 -6.15 0.70 -20.39
C CYS A 164 -4.97 1.65 -20.57
N LYS A 165 -5.17 2.71 -21.32
CA LYS A 165 -4.10 3.71 -21.61
C LYS A 165 -3.53 4.31 -20.31
N PRO A 166 -4.34 4.78 -19.33
CA PRO A 166 -3.79 5.38 -18.12
C PRO A 166 -2.89 4.44 -17.31
N LEU A 167 -3.27 3.17 -17.15
CA LEU A 167 -2.43 2.19 -16.42
C LEU A 167 -1.15 1.87 -17.19
N ARG A 168 -1.21 1.80 -18.52
CA ARG A 168 -0.03 1.61 -19.35
C ARG A 168 0.94 2.78 -19.21
N GLU A 169 0.45 4.00 -19.34
CA GLU A 169 1.28 5.21 -19.26
C GLU A 169 1.93 5.37 -17.89
N TYR A 170 1.16 5.18 -16.81
CA TYR A 170 1.72 5.19 -15.46
C TYR A 170 2.77 4.09 -15.25
N SER A 171 2.50 2.87 -15.74
CA SER A 171 3.44 1.76 -15.67
C SER A 171 4.78 2.08 -16.38
N ILE A 172 4.74 2.73 -17.57
CA ILE A 172 5.94 3.16 -18.28
C ILE A 172 6.71 4.18 -17.43
N PHE A 173 6.02 5.21 -16.91
CA PHE A 173 6.61 6.25 -16.07
C PHE A 173 7.31 5.64 -14.84
N SER A 174 6.61 4.84 -14.06
CA SER A 174 7.14 4.26 -12.83
C SER A 174 8.30 3.29 -13.10
N ASN A 175 8.18 2.42 -14.10
CA ASN A 175 9.24 1.45 -14.40
C ASN A 175 10.49 2.14 -14.97
N HIS A 176 10.34 3.22 -15.74
CA HIS A 176 11.49 4.01 -16.22
C HIS A 176 12.22 4.67 -15.06
N TYR A 177 11.50 5.29 -14.14
CA TYR A 177 12.10 5.85 -12.93
C TYR A 177 12.89 4.79 -12.12
N LYS A 178 12.27 3.64 -11.87
CA LYS A 178 12.94 2.53 -11.14
C LYS A 178 14.21 2.06 -11.86
N LEU A 179 14.19 2.02 -13.18
CA LEU A 179 15.36 1.68 -13.98
C LEU A 179 16.52 2.66 -13.74
N LEU A 180 16.23 3.96 -13.79
CA LEU A 180 17.23 5.01 -13.57
C LEU A 180 17.78 4.97 -12.13
N ARG A 181 16.93 4.73 -11.13
CA ARG A 181 17.36 4.54 -9.73
C ARG A 181 18.30 3.35 -9.58
N LYS A 182 18.01 2.23 -10.24
CA LYS A 182 18.89 1.04 -10.26
C LYS A 182 20.24 1.30 -10.97
N GLN A 183 20.30 2.27 -11.87
CA GLN A 183 21.54 2.75 -12.49
C GLN A 183 22.33 3.72 -11.61
N GLY A 184 21.81 4.09 -10.44
CA GLY A 184 22.48 4.91 -9.44
C GLY A 184 22.22 6.41 -9.53
N LEU A 185 21.24 6.86 -10.35
CA LEU A 185 20.84 8.26 -10.37
C LEU A 185 20.19 8.64 -9.04
N THR A 186 20.36 9.90 -8.63
CA THR A 186 19.62 10.44 -7.48
C THR A 186 18.11 10.49 -7.75
N VAL A 187 17.29 10.68 -6.72
CA VAL A 187 15.83 10.82 -6.87
C VAL A 187 15.47 11.95 -7.82
N ASP A 188 16.07 13.13 -7.64
CA ASP A 188 15.80 14.32 -8.46
C ASP A 188 16.22 14.12 -9.93
N GLU A 189 17.40 13.56 -10.18
CA GLU A 189 17.86 13.25 -11.54
C GLU A 189 16.94 12.21 -12.21
N ALA A 190 16.62 11.14 -11.52
CA ALA A 190 15.80 10.06 -12.06
C ALA A 190 14.37 10.53 -12.40
N VAL A 191 13.74 11.36 -11.54
CA VAL A 191 12.40 11.86 -11.83
C VAL A 191 12.40 12.85 -13.00
N ARG A 192 13.36 13.77 -13.07
CA ARG A 192 13.47 14.74 -14.19
C ARG A 192 13.73 14.05 -15.52
N ASP A 193 14.62 13.08 -15.55
CA ASP A 193 14.91 12.32 -16.77
C ASP A 193 13.72 11.43 -17.18
N THR A 194 12.98 10.88 -16.19
CA THR A 194 11.74 10.14 -16.47
C THR A 194 10.67 11.04 -17.07
N ILE A 195 10.46 12.24 -16.53
CA ILE A 195 9.51 13.22 -17.07
C ILE A 195 9.87 13.54 -18.52
N ARG A 196 11.14 13.88 -18.79
CA ARG A 196 11.62 14.19 -20.14
C ARG A 196 11.39 13.02 -21.09
N TYR A 197 11.80 11.81 -20.70
CA TYR A 197 11.57 10.60 -21.49
C TYR A 197 10.09 10.39 -21.82
N CYS A 198 9.21 10.55 -20.83
CA CYS A 198 7.77 10.36 -21.02
C CYS A 198 7.17 11.41 -21.95
N ILE A 199 7.56 12.67 -21.82
CA ILE A 199 7.10 13.76 -22.71
C ILE A 199 7.54 13.50 -24.15
N ASP A 200 8.79 13.10 -24.36
CA ASP A 200 9.36 12.82 -25.69
C ASP A 200 8.70 11.62 -26.36
N ASN A 201 8.22 10.65 -25.58
CA ASN A 201 7.55 9.44 -26.06
C ASN A 201 6.02 9.49 -25.99
N ASP A 202 5.43 10.67 -25.77
CA ASP A 202 3.97 10.90 -25.69
C ASP A 202 3.26 10.10 -24.59
N VAL A 203 3.98 9.79 -23.50
CA VAL A 203 3.48 9.08 -22.30
C VAL A 203 3.11 10.10 -21.24
N MET A 204 1.87 10.09 -20.74
CA MET A 204 1.37 11.08 -19.75
C MET A 204 1.64 12.54 -20.15
N LYS A 205 1.94 12.81 -21.40
CA LYS A 205 2.53 14.08 -21.88
C LYS A 205 1.75 15.32 -21.41
N ASN A 206 0.45 15.35 -21.67
CA ASN A 206 -0.37 16.51 -21.29
C ASN A 206 -0.39 16.71 -19.77
N TYR A 207 -0.43 15.64 -19.01
CA TYR A 207 -0.40 15.71 -17.54
C TYR A 207 0.95 16.24 -17.05
N LEU A 208 2.06 15.71 -17.56
CA LEU A 208 3.41 16.08 -17.15
C LEU A 208 3.76 17.52 -17.53
N LEU A 209 3.40 17.98 -18.72
CA LEU A 209 3.63 19.36 -19.14
C LEU A 209 2.91 20.41 -18.25
N HIS A 210 1.75 20.05 -17.67
CA HIS A 210 1.00 20.98 -16.83
C HIS A 210 1.33 20.85 -15.34
N ASN A 211 1.94 19.73 -14.90
CA ASN A 211 2.14 19.43 -13.50
C ASN A 211 3.59 19.03 -13.17
N GLU A 212 4.58 19.39 -14.00
CA GLU A 212 5.97 18.94 -13.87
C GLU A 212 6.53 19.20 -12.45
N SER A 213 6.38 20.43 -11.96
CA SER A 213 6.87 20.82 -10.63
C SER A 213 6.24 19.98 -9.51
N GLU A 214 4.92 19.80 -9.57
CA GLU A 214 4.21 18.99 -8.57
C GLU A 214 4.60 17.52 -8.63
N VAL A 215 4.84 16.98 -9.83
CA VAL A 215 5.28 15.59 -10.00
C VAL A 215 6.67 15.38 -9.39
N ILE A 216 7.60 16.33 -9.60
CA ILE A 216 8.93 16.28 -8.99
C ILE A 216 8.83 16.28 -7.46
N ASP A 217 8.04 17.19 -6.90
CA ASP A 217 7.90 17.33 -5.46
C ASP A 217 7.23 16.09 -4.83
N MET A 218 6.13 15.62 -5.41
CA MET A 218 5.38 14.47 -4.90
C MET A 218 6.19 13.17 -5.00
N PHE A 219 6.79 12.92 -6.16
CA PHE A 219 7.52 11.68 -6.41
C PHE A 219 8.81 11.63 -5.60
N GLY A 220 9.50 12.77 -5.49
CA GLY A 220 10.68 12.90 -4.64
C GLY A 220 10.34 12.66 -3.17
N PHE A 221 9.22 13.20 -2.67
CA PHE A 221 8.77 12.98 -1.30
C PHE A 221 8.40 11.51 -1.02
N GLU A 222 7.63 10.89 -1.92
CA GLU A 222 7.20 9.49 -1.78
C GLU A 222 8.40 8.53 -1.68
N TRP A 223 9.42 8.74 -2.50
CA TRP A 223 10.60 7.88 -2.50
C TRP A 223 11.54 8.15 -1.32
N ASN A 224 11.70 9.39 -0.91
CA ASN A 224 12.46 9.71 0.29
C ASN A 224 11.81 9.09 1.54
N GLU A 225 10.48 9.16 1.68
CA GLU A 225 9.77 8.51 2.79
C GLU A 225 9.91 6.98 2.76
N LYS A 226 9.93 6.39 1.56
CA LYS A 226 10.13 4.94 1.39
C LYS A 226 11.55 4.54 1.81
N GLU A 227 12.57 5.22 1.32
CA GLU A 227 13.98 4.96 1.66
C GLU A 227 14.23 5.12 3.16
N GLU A 228 13.68 6.16 3.78
CA GLU A 228 13.76 6.36 5.24
C GLU A 228 13.09 5.23 6.01
N ARG A 229 11.92 4.78 5.58
CA ARG A 229 11.20 3.66 6.22
C ARG A 229 11.96 2.35 6.08
N GLU A 230 12.52 2.05 4.93
CA GLU A 230 13.33 0.86 4.69
C GLU A 230 14.57 0.87 5.57
N ALA A 231 15.29 2.00 5.65
CA ALA A 231 16.44 2.15 6.54
C ALA A 231 16.08 1.95 8.03
N LEU A 232 14.91 2.46 8.46
CA LEU A 232 14.42 2.24 9.84
C LEU A 232 14.06 0.77 10.11
N LEU A 233 13.49 0.07 9.13
CA LEU A 233 13.18 -1.36 9.23
C LEU A 233 14.45 -2.19 9.33
N GLU A 234 15.43 -1.96 8.45
CA GLU A 234 16.73 -2.64 8.46
C GLU A 234 17.45 -2.42 9.80
N ALA A 235 17.46 -1.18 10.29
CA ALA A 235 18.04 -0.87 11.60
C ALA A 235 17.28 -1.56 12.75
N GLY A 236 15.96 -1.70 12.63
CA GLY A 236 15.12 -2.43 13.59
C GLY A 236 15.40 -3.93 13.58
N GLU A 237 15.52 -4.54 12.41
CA GLU A 237 15.87 -5.95 12.24
C GLU A 237 17.26 -6.26 12.78
N ALA A 238 18.26 -5.44 12.44
CA ALA A 238 19.62 -5.60 12.95
C ALA A 238 19.66 -5.55 14.49
N ARG A 239 18.91 -4.59 15.10
CA ARG A 239 18.77 -4.53 16.57
C ARG A 239 18.07 -5.76 17.12
N GLY A 240 16.98 -6.23 16.45
CA GLY A 240 16.24 -7.41 16.86
C GLY A 240 17.11 -8.67 16.87
N ILE A 241 17.92 -8.86 15.82
CA ILE A 241 18.88 -9.98 15.72
C ILE A 241 19.91 -9.90 16.87
N ALA A 242 20.55 -8.73 17.08
CA ALA A 242 21.55 -8.55 18.13
C ALA A 242 20.98 -8.82 19.55
N ILE A 243 19.75 -8.35 19.81
CA ILE A 243 19.04 -8.63 21.07
C ILE A 243 18.70 -10.11 21.18
N GLY A 244 18.24 -10.74 20.09
CA GLY A 244 17.90 -12.16 20.03
C GLY A 244 19.12 -13.05 20.30
N GLU A 245 20.26 -12.78 19.67
CA GLU A 245 21.51 -13.48 19.86
C GLU A 245 22.02 -13.36 21.32
N THR A 246 21.99 -12.12 21.86
CA THR A 246 22.39 -11.88 23.26
C THR A 246 21.50 -12.65 24.22
N ARG A 247 20.16 -12.58 24.02
CA ARG A 247 19.20 -13.28 24.86
C ARG A 247 19.33 -14.81 24.75
N GLY A 248 19.51 -15.32 23.52
CA GLY A 248 19.74 -16.75 23.25
C GLY A 248 21.02 -17.23 23.97
N ARG A 249 22.13 -16.50 23.87
CA ARG A 249 23.38 -16.80 24.56
C ARG A 249 23.21 -16.85 26.09
N LEU A 250 22.56 -15.84 26.67
CA LEU A 250 22.32 -15.79 28.10
C LEU A 250 21.39 -16.90 28.60
N ASN A 251 20.37 -17.25 27.83
CA ASN A 251 19.48 -18.38 28.15
C ASN A 251 20.21 -19.71 28.14
N SER A 252 21.01 -19.98 27.09
CA SER A 252 21.82 -21.22 27.03
C SER A 252 22.76 -21.36 28.25
N ILE A 253 23.35 -20.25 28.69
CA ILE A 253 24.22 -20.26 29.88
C ILE A 253 23.40 -20.51 31.15
N ARG A 254 22.21 -19.93 31.24
CA ARG A 254 21.28 -20.17 32.35
C ARG A 254 20.85 -21.62 32.44
N ASP A 255 20.58 -22.27 31.30
CA ASP A 255 20.27 -23.70 31.25
C ASP A 255 21.44 -24.55 31.76
N LEU A 256 22.68 -24.27 31.31
CA LEU A 256 23.89 -24.95 31.80
C LEU A 256 24.12 -24.76 33.29
N LEU A 257 23.74 -23.60 33.85
CA LEU A 257 23.84 -23.29 35.27
C LEU A 257 22.79 -24.06 36.08
N SER A 258 21.57 -24.18 35.56
CA SER A 258 20.49 -24.95 36.16
C SER A 258 20.78 -26.46 36.16
N ASP A 259 21.43 -26.95 35.10
CA ASP A 259 21.86 -28.36 34.95
C ASP A 259 23.11 -28.69 35.78
N GLY A 260 23.68 -27.70 36.49
CA GLY A 260 24.88 -27.88 37.34
C GLY A 260 26.19 -28.08 36.54
N LEU A 261 26.16 -27.87 35.22
CA LEU A 261 27.32 -28.02 34.34
C LEU A 261 28.33 -26.87 34.46
N VAL A 262 27.87 -25.71 34.90
CA VAL A 262 28.68 -24.49 35.12
C VAL A 262 28.27 -23.85 36.43
N THR A 263 29.19 -23.16 37.12
CA THR A 263 28.89 -22.39 38.34
C THR A 263 28.99 -20.90 38.12
N LEU A 264 28.22 -20.10 38.85
CA LEU A 264 28.25 -18.66 38.76
C LEU A 264 29.63 -18.07 39.03
N ASP A 265 30.39 -18.67 39.95
CA ASP A 265 31.76 -18.26 40.29
C ASP A 265 32.75 -18.55 39.16
N ALA A 266 32.58 -19.65 38.42
CA ALA A 266 33.37 -19.94 37.23
C ALA A 266 33.08 -18.95 36.11
N LEU A 267 31.80 -18.53 35.92
CA LEU A 267 31.42 -17.49 34.95
C LEU A 267 32.02 -16.15 35.29
N LYS A 268 31.99 -15.74 36.57
CA LYS A 268 32.66 -14.50 37.05
C LYS A 268 34.15 -14.55 36.84
N ALA A 269 34.82 -15.64 37.18
CA ALA A 269 36.24 -15.82 37.04
C ALA A 269 36.70 -15.82 35.58
N SER A 270 35.85 -16.20 34.63
CA SER A 270 36.14 -16.20 33.19
C SER A 270 36.41 -14.82 32.60
N GLY A 271 35.87 -13.76 33.20
CA GLY A 271 35.95 -12.37 32.71
C GLY A 271 35.23 -12.11 31.38
N ARG A 272 34.39 -13.07 30.90
CA ARG A 272 33.74 -13.00 29.60
C ARG A 272 32.37 -12.32 29.62
N TYR A 273 31.82 -12.04 30.82
CA TYR A 273 30.46 -11.52 31.02
C TYR A 273 30.50 -10.22 31.80
N SER A 274 29.72 -9.25 31.37
CA SER A 274 29.56 -8.01 32.13
C SER A 274 28.83 -8.23 33.46
N PRO A 275 28.96 -7.32 34.42
CA PRO A 275 28.19 -7.37 35.67
C PRO A 275 26.67 -7.47 35.45
N GLU A 276 26.16 -6.79 34.40
CA GLU A 276 24.75 -6.78 34.02
C GLU A 276 24.31 -8.14 33.45
N GLU A 277 25.16 -8.75 32.59
CA GLU A 277 24.93 -10.11 32.06
C GLU A 277 24.94 -11.16 33.16
N LEU A 278 25.89 -11.08 34.08
CA LEU A 278 25.95 -11.98 35.23
C LEU A 278 24.71 -11.86 36.13
N ALA A 279 24.24 -10.62 36.35
CA ALA A 279 22.99 -10.39 37.09
C ALA A 279 21.77 -10.94 36.35
N ALA A 280 21.75 -10.84 35.02
CA ALA A 280 20.68 -11.41 34.19
C ALA A 280 20.68 -12.95 34.19
N ILE A 281 21.87 -13.58 34.20
CA ILE A 281 22.04 -15.04 34.29
C ILE A 281 21.62 -15.56 35.68
N ALA A 282 21.91 -14.83 36.76
CA ALA A 282 21.62 -15.22 38.12
C ALA A 282 20.13 -15.07 38.54
N LYS A 283 19.32 -14.29 37.76
CA LYS A 283 17.89 -14.15 37.98
C LYS A 283 17.18 -15.36 37.37
N SER A 284 17.02 -16.43 38.12
CA SER A 284 16.16 -17.58 37.80
C SER A 284 14.71 -17.27 38.15
#